data_c930cff10065d521e19c885a834ee882
#
_entry.id   c930cff10065d521e19c885a834ee882
#
_cell.length_a   1.000
_cell.length_b   1.000
_cell.length_c   1.000
_cell.angle_alpha   90.00
_cell.angle_beta   90.00
_cell.angle_gamma   90.00
#
_symmetry.space_group_name_H-M   'P 1'
#
loop_
_entity.id
_entity.type
_entity.pdbx_description
1 polymer ?
#
loop_
_entity_poly.entity_id
_entity_poly.type
_entity_poly.pdbx_seq_one_letter_code
_entity_poly.pdbx_strand_id
1 'polypeptide(L)'
;KGVIFTKGVASEVVAGGELQVKFNDKILNEDAIAKADLVVLATGMVANSGVDIDAVKQDEPGQWAENKVSVLNMTYRQGKDLPLLKHGFNASHFICFPYETRRTGIYTAGPVRRPMDIAQAREDATGAALKAIQALENAELGRAAHPRSGDLSFPKVRLEGCTQCKRCTVECPFGAIDEDEKRFPLFNESRCRRCGTCMGACPVRVISFENYSVNTVGSQIKSV
;
A
#
# COMPACT_ATOMS: atom_id res chain seq x y z
N LYS A 1 -25.63 27.37 -20.20
CA LYS A 1 -24.79 28.39 -20.81
C LYS A 1 -23.35 27.89 -20.89
N GLY A 2 -22.93 27.44 -22.11
CA GLY A 2 -21.57 27.56 -22.58
C GLY A 2 -20.43 26.86 -21.84
N VAL A 3 -20.64 25.78 -21.12
CA VAL A 3 -19.53 24.96 -20.64
C VAL A 3 -19.14 24.00 -21.76
N ILE A 4 -17.87 24.09 -22.16
CA ILE A 4 -17.30 23.18 -23.16
C ILE A 4 -16.45 22.15 -22.43
N PHE A 5 -16.69 20.87 -22.72
CA PHE A 5 -15.91 19.77 -22.19
C PHE A 5 -15.05 19.18 -23.31
N THR A 6 -13.78 18.99 -23.03
CA THR A 6 -12.89 18.25 -23.89
C THR A 6 -12.04 17.27 -23.11
N LYS A 7 -11.38 16.34 -23.77
CA LYS A 7 -10.49 15.35 -23.18
C LYS A 7 -9.10 15.54 -23.76
N GLY A 8 -8.14 15.88 -22.92
CA GLY A 8 -6.76 16.05 -23.34
C GLY A 8 -5.88 16.44 -22.14
N VAL A 9 -4.60 16.55 -22.40
CA VAL A 9 -3.63 17.06 -21.44
C VAL A 9 -3.12 18.37 -21.97
N ALA A 10 -3.18 19.43 -21.15
CA ALA A 10 -2.56 20.70 -21.48
C ALA A 10 -1.04 20.48 -21.61
N SER A 11 -0.51 20.84 -22.77
CA SER A 11 0.93 20.74 -23.05
C SER A 11 1.68 21.99 -22.62
N GLU A 12 1.03 23.13 -22.73
CA GLU A 12 1.64 24.43 -22.43
C GLU A 12 0.58 25.45 -22.03
N VAL A 13 0.92 26.33 -21.09
CA VAL A 13 0.16 27.52 -20.78
C VAL A 13 1.05 28.73 -21.08
N VAL A 14 0.68 29.51 -22.08
CA VAL A 14 1.43 30.69 -22.49
C VAL A 14 0.81 31.91 -21.83
N ALA A 15 1.60 32.65 -21.07
CA ALA A 15 1.25 33.91 -20.47
C ALA A 15 1.65 35.05 -21.40
N GLY A 16 0.71 35.94 -21.69
CA GLY A 16 0.91 37.10 -22.54
C GLY A 16 -0.18 38.12 -22.27
N GLY A 17 -0.58 38.91 -23.25
CA GLY A 17 -1.73 39.80 -23.11
C GLY A 17 -3.06 39.08 -22.91
N GLU A 18 -3.15 37.83 -23.34
CA GLU A 18 -4.26 36.91 -23.15
C GLU A 18 -3.67 35.53 -22.85
N LEU A 19 -4.19 34.81 -21.84
CA LEU A 19 -3.72 33.46 -21.52
C LEU A 19 -4.15 32.46 -22.59
N GLN A 20 -3.22 31.64 -23.05
CA GLN A 20 -3.47 30.60 -24.05
C GLN A 20 -3.06 29.24 -23.48
N VAL A 21 -3.99 28.31 -23.54
CA VAL A 21 -3.75 26.91 -23.14
C VAL A 21 -3.68 26.06 -24.41
N LYS A 22 -2.54 25.50 -24.68
CA LYS A 22 -2.33 24.53 -25.77
C LYS A 22 -2.57 23.11 -25.29
N PHE A 23 -3.35 22.35 -26.00
CA PHE A 23 -3.64 20.95 -25.67
C PHE A 23 -3.97 20.15 -26.93
N ASN A 24 -3.76 18.83 -26.86
CA ASN A 24 -4.26 17.92 -27.88
C ASN A 24 -5.65 17.44 -27.47
N ASP A 25 -6.66 17.81 -28.26
CA ASP A 25 -8.03 17.38 -28.05
C ASP A 25 -8.19 15.93 -28.54
N LYS A 26 -8.34 14.99 -27.61
CA LYS A 26 -8.51 13.57 -27.90
C LYS A 26 -9.90 13.20 -28.43
N ILE A 27 -10.86 14.09 -28.37
CA ILE A 27 -12.21 13.89 -28.92
C ILE A 27 -12.18 14.21 -30.41
N LEU A 28 -11.60 15.35 -30.76
CA LEU A 28 -11.46 15.80 -32.15
C LEU A 28 -10.19 15.26 -32.81
N ASN A 29 -9.25 14.76 -32.03
CA ASN A 29 -7.94 14.27 -32.46
C ASN A 29 -7.09 15.33 -33.19
N GLU A 30 -7.13 16.54 -32.68
CA GLU A 30 -6.39 17.68 -33.23
C GLU A 30 -5.78 18.54 -32.12
N ASP A 31 -4.78 19.35 -32.46
CA ASP A 31 -4.20 20.33 -31.54
C ASP A 31 -5.08 21.57 -31.50
N ALA A 32 -5.41 22.00 -30.28
CA ALA A 32 -6.29 23.11 -30.01
C ALA A 32 -5.63 24.13 -29.08
N ILE A 33 -6.07 25.38 -29.20
CA ILE A 33 -5.67 26.47 -28.33
C ILE A 33 -6.93 27.10 -27.73
N ALA A 34 -7.05 27.05 -26.41
CA ALA A 34 -8.08 27.76 -25.69
C ALA A 34 -7.53 29.07 -25.16
N LYS A 35 -8.27 30.17 -25.39
CA LYS A 35 -7.98 31.47 -24.85
C LYS A 35 -8.82 31.70 -23.59
N ALA A 36 -8.25 32.28 -22.56
CA ALA A 36 -8.91 32.46 -21.27
C ALA A 36 -8.40 33.71 -20.54
N ASP A 37 -9.26 34.31 -19.75
CA ASP A 37 -8.91 35.38 -18.81
C ASP A 37 -8.30 34.80 -17.52
N LEU A 38 -8.67 33.55 -17.19
CA LEU A 38 -8.21 32.85 -16.01
C LEU A 38 -8.01 31.36 -16.33
N VAL A 39 -6.88 30.80 -15.92
CA VAL A 39 -6.60 29.37 -15.99
C VAL A 39 -6.48 28.81 -14.58
N VAL A 40 -7.31 27.82 -14.25
CA VAL A 40 -7.27 27.12 -12.95
C VAL A 40 -6.54 25.79 -13.12
N LEU A 41 -5.41 25.66 -12.44
CA LEU A 41 -4.58 24.45 -12.47
C LEU A 41 -5.04 23.49 -11.37
N ALA A 42 -5.87 22.51 -11.72
CA ALA A 42 -6.32 21.45 -10.81
C ALA A 42 -5.38 20.24 -10.91
N THR A 43 -4.12 20.43 -10.54
CA THR A 43 -3.04 19.42 -10.74
C THR A 43 -3.05 18.29 -9.72
N GLY A 44 -3.85 18.39 -8.65
CA GLY A 44 -3.88 17.42 -7.57
C GLY A 44 -2.66 17.51 -6.65
N MET A 45 -2.34 16.40 -6.00
CA MET A 45 -1.23 16.30 -5.06
C MET A 45 -0.40 15.07 -5.38
N VAL A 46 0.92 15.18 -5.20
CA VAL A 46 1.86 14.06 -5.18
C VAL A 46 2.65 14.09 -3.88
N ALA A 47 3.00 12.92 -3.36
CA ALA A 47 3.82 12.85 -2.17
C ALA A 47 5.28 13.20 -2.52
N ASN A 48 5.89 14.08 -1.72
CA ASN A 48 7.30 14.45 -1.84
C ASN A 48 8.20 13.76 -0.78
N SER A 49 7.64 12.81 -0.04
CA SER A 49 8.31 12.11 1.09
C SER A 49 9.22 10.96 0.65
N GLY A 50 9.34 10.71 -0.61
CA GLY A 50 9.96 9.49 -1.05
C GLY A 50 10.64 9.59 -2.40
N VAL A 51 10.80 8.45 -2.99
CA VAL A 51 11.46 8.21 -4.26
C VAL A 51 10.68 8.89 -5.38
N ASP A 52 11.37 9.59 -6.25
CA ASP A 52 10.83 10.03 -7.53
C ASP A 52 10.47 8.79 -8.37
N ILE A 53 9.18 8.57 -8.55
CA ILE A 53 8.65 7.39 -9.24
C ILE A 53 9.05 7.38 -10.72
N ASP A 54 9.17 8.55 -11.33
CA ASP A 54 9.54 8.63 -12.75
C ASP A 54 11.02 8.33 -12.95
N ALA A 55 11.86 8.62 -11.97
CA ALA A 55 13.24 8.18 -11.95
C ALA A 55 13.41 6.68 -11.63
N VAL A 56 12.50 6.11 -10.85
CA VAL A 56 12.50 4.67 -10.49
C VAL A 56 12.07 3.78 -11.66
N LYS A 57 11.25 4.26 -12.57
CA LYS A 57 10.82 3.51 -13.75
C LYS A 57 11.94 3.27 -14.77
N GLN A 58 13.07 3.98 -14.63
CA GLN A 58 14.24 3.85 -15.52
C GLN A 58 15.27 2.86 -15.01
N ASP A 59 15.17 2.42 -13.75
CA ASP A 59 16.10 1.46 -13.15
C ASP A 59 15.50 0.04 -13.22
N GLU A 60 16.36 -0.96 -13.44
CA GLU A 60 15.94 -2.36 -13.49
C GLU A 60 15.25 -2.81 -12.18
N PRO A 61 14.24 -3.72 -12.25
CA PRO A 61 13.53 -4.22 -11.08
C PRO A 61 14.52 -4.84 -10.07
N GLY A 62 14.66 -4.21 -8.91
CA GLY A 62 15.53 -4.66 -7.82
C GLY A 62 16.73 -3.76 -7.52
N GLN A 63 17.08 -2.85 -8.41
CA GLN A 63 18.04 -1.77 -8.14
C GLN A 63 17.30 -0.48 -7.76
N TRP A 64 16.75 -0.47 -6.57
CA TRP A 64 16.24 0.77 -5.98
C TRP A 64 17.43 1.67 -5.71
N ALA A 65 17.57 2.67 -6.55
CA ALA A 65 18.74 3.51 -6.68
C ALA A 65 19.42 3.81 -5.33
N GLU A 66 20.68 3.47 -5.22
CA GLU A 66 21.55 3.77 -4.07
C GLU A 66 21.56 5.26 -3.71
N ASN A 67 21.08 6.12 -4.59
CA ASN A 67 21.12 7.57 -4.49
C ASN A 67 19.81 8.24 -4.04
N LYS A 68 18.75 7.48 -3.70
CA LYS A 68 17.47 8.09 -3.29
C LYS A 68 17.07 7.66 -1.89
N VAL A 69 17.21 8.59 -0.96
CA VAL A 69 16.98 8.35 0.47
C VAL A 69 15.49 8.39 0.77
N SER A 70 14.83 7.25 0.69
CA SER A 70 13.51 7.07 1.31
C SER A 70 13.68 6.46 2.71
N VAL A 71 12.99 7.01 3.70
CA VAL A 71 12.93 6.42 5.07
C VAL A 71 12.40 4.99 5.07
N LEU A 72 11.73 4.57 4.02
CA LEU A 72 11.21 3.21 3.84
C LEU A 72 12.23 2.26 3.22
N ASN A 73 13.36 2.76 2.71
CA ASN A 73 14.42 1.94 2.16
C ASN A 73 15.41 1.53 3.26
N MET A 74 15.02 0.59 4.06
CA MET A 74 15.79 0.12 5.22
C MET A 74 16.68 -1.06 4.84
N THR A 75 17.81 -1.23 5.56
CA THR A 75 18.76 -2.35 5.36
C THR A 75 18.10 -3.70 5.66
N TYR A 76 17.25 -3.79 6.70
CA TYR A 76 16.36 -4.95 6.86
C TYR A 76 14.99 -4.60 6.28
N ARG A 77 14.38 -5.51 5.54
CA ARG A 77 13.12 -5.24 4.83
C ARG A 77 12.10 -6.34 5.03
N GLN A 78 10.87 -5.91 5.09
CA GLN A 78 9.70 -6.76 5.03
C GLN A 78 9.15 -6.74 3.60
N GLY A 79 9.76 -7.50 2.73
CA GLY A 79 9.47 -7.51 1.29
C GLY A 79 10.53 -6.80 0.46
N LYS A 80 10.57 -7.12 -0.84
CA LYS A 80 11.59 -6.65 -1.79
C LYS A 80 11.37 -5.19 -2.19
N ASP A 81 10.12 -4.81 -2.40
CA ASP A 81 9.74 -3.51 -2.93
C ASP A 81 9.49 -2.49 -1.83
N LEU A 82 9.73 -1.22 -2.14
CA LEU A 82 9.31 -0.12 -1.29
C LEU A 82 7.78 -0.11 -1.19
N PRO A 83 7.21 0.10 0.00
CA PRO A 83 5.77 0.12 0.20
C PRO A 83 5.17 1.45 -0.26
N LEU A 84 5.22 1.69 -1.57
CA LEU A 84 4.67 2.87 -2.20
C LEU A 84 3.46 2.52 -3.06
N LEU A 85 2.51 3.44 -3.10
CA LEU A 85 1.40 3.46 -4.03
C LEU A 85 1.78 4.25 -5.28
N LYS A 86 0.86 4.26 -6.26
CA LYS A 86 0.97 5.14 -7.43
C LYS A 86 1.18 6.59 -6.98
N HIS A 87 2.02 7.33 -7.69
CA HIS A 87 2.39 8.73 -7.41
C HIS A 87 3.15 8.96 -6.09
N GLY A 88 3.85 7.96 -5.56
CA GLY A 88 4.76 8.11 -4.42
C GLY A 88 4.11 8.16 -3.05
N PHE A 89 2.81 7.98 -2.93
CA PHE A 89 2.15 7.88 -1.64
C PHE A 89 2.57 6.61 -0.91
N ASN A 90 2.77 6.73 0.39
CA ASN A 90 3.16 5.58 1.21
C ASN A 90 2.01 4.59 1.34
N ALA A 91 2.28 3.32 1.04
CA ALA A 91 1.30 2.25 1.19
C ALA A 91 1.05 1.95 2.66
N SER A 92 -0.19 2.10 3.11
CA SER A 92 -0.68 1.55 4.37
C SER A 92 -1.92 0.71 4.09
N HIS A 93 -2.11 -0.35 4.87
CA HIS A 93 -3.30 -1.18 4.68
C HIS A 93 -4.46 -0.57 5.45
N PHE A 94 -5.29 0.21 4.77
CA PHE A 94 -6.34 1.03 5.39
C PHE A 94 -7.43 0.24 6.15
N ILE A 95 -7.58 -1.05 5.88
CA ILE A 95 -8.56 -1.92 6.56
C ILE A 95 -7.93 -2.58 7.78
N CYS A 96 -6.83 -3.33 7.59
CA CYS A 96 -6.23 -4.17 8.63
C CYS A 96 -5.28 -3.39 9.54
N PHE A 97 -4.45 -2.53 8.96
CA PHE A 97 -3.38 -1.80 9.67
C PHE A 97 -3.35 -0.35 9.20
N PRO A 98 -4.38 0.42 9.51
CA PRO A 98 -4.41 1.83 9.12
C PRO A 98 -3.19 2.55 9.69
N TYR A 99 -2.63 3.44 8.90
CA TYR A 99 -1.46 4.26 9.18
C TYR A 99 -0.10 3.55 9.16
N GLU A 100 0.01 2.28 9.47
CA GLU A 100 1.29 1.57 9.42
C GLU A 100 1.62 1.14 7.99
N THR A 101 2.86 1.40 7.57
CA THR A 101 3.38 0.92 6.29
C THR A 101 3.71 -0.58 6.35
N ARG A 102 4.06 -1.17 5.22
CA ARG A 102 4.63 -2.53 5.20
C ARG A 102 6.04 -2.62 5.80
N ARG A 103 6.57 -1.50 6.30
CA ARG A 103 7.76 -1.46 7.16
C ARG A 103 7.27 -1.33 8.60
N THR A 104 7.47 -2.37 9.40
CA THR A 104 7.00 -2.42 10.79
C THR A 104 7.57 -1.25 11.60
N GLY A 105 6.71 -0.61 12.37
CA GLY A 105 7.09 0.52 13.23
C GLY A 105 7.16 1.87 12.51
N ILE A 106 6.90 1.91 11.20
CA ILE A 106 6.84 3.16 10.44
C ILE A 106 5.39 3.47 10.11
N TYR A 107 4.92 4.57 10.69
CA TYR A 107 3.56 5.07 10.53
C TYR A 107 3.55 6.27 9.59
N THR A 108 2.50 6.38 8.81
CA THR A 108 2.29 7.49 7.87
C THR A 108 1.03 8.25 8.22
N ALA A 109 1.09 9.56 8.12
CA ALA A 109 -0.02 10.44 8.43
C ALA A 109 -0.12 11.59 7.43
N GLY A 110 -1.33 12.02 7.12
CA GLY A 110 -1.57 13.16 6.28
C GLY A 110 -1.27 12.95 4.80
N PRO A 111 -0.89 14.03 4.07
CA PRO A 111 -0.73 14.01 2.62
C PRO A 111 0.31 13.05 2.06
N VAL A 112 1.20 12.52 2.89
CA VAL A 112 2.15 11.48 2.43
C VAL A 112 1.46 10.13 2.18
N ARG A 113 0.27 9.92 2.75
CA ARG A 113 -0.52 8.69 2.62
C ARG A 113 -1.51 8.72 1.47
N ARG A 114 -2.17 9.85 1.28
CA ARG A 114 -3.11 10.12 0.19
C ARG A 114 -3.38 11.62 0.08
N PRO A 115 -3.90 12.11 -1.04
CA PRO A 115 -4.37 13.49 -1.13
C PRO A 115 -5.45 13.77 -0.08
N MET A 116 -5.31 14.88 0.66
CA MET A 116 -6.27 15.31 1.67
C MET A 116 -6.09 16.79 2.00
N ASP A 117 -7.15 17.41 2.52
CA ASP A 117 -7.09 18.76 3.04
C ASP A 117 -6.48 18.83 4.45
N ILE A 118 -6.31 20.06 4.98
CA ILE A 118 -5.67 20.29 6.29
C ILE A 118 -6.48 19.69 7.44
N ALA A 119 -7.81 19.74 7.38
CA ALA A 119 -8.67 19.19 8.43
C ALA A 119 -8.55 17.65 8.47
N GLN A 120 -8.64 17.01 7.31
CA GLN A 120 -8.43 15.58 7.16
C GLN A 120 -7.02 15.18 7.58
N ALA A 121 -5.99 15.95 7.22
CA ALA A 121 -4.61 15.68 7.61
C ALA A 121 -4.41 15.69 9.12
N ARG A 122 -5.07 16.59 9.83
CA ARG A 122 -5.02 16.65 11.30
C ARG A 122 -5.70 15.43 11.95
N GLU A 123 -6.86 15.05 11.46
CA GLU A 123 -7.56 13.85 11.95
C GLU A 123 -6.74 12.59 11.68
N ASP A 124 -6.18 12.50 10.49
CA ASP A 124 -5.33 11.38 10.07
C ASP A 124 -4.07 11.27 10.93
N ALA A 125 -3.44 12.41 11.26
CA ALA A 125 -2.29 12.47 12.16
C ALA A 125 -2.63 12.01 13.58
N THR A 126 -3.81 12.38 14.08
CA THR A 126 -4.30 11.91 15.39
C THR A 126 -4.47 10.39 15.38
N GLY A 127 -5.07 9.84 14.34
CA GLY A 127 -5.24 8.39 14.21
C GLY A 127 -3.90 7.64 14.11
N ALA A 128 -2.94 8.18 13.38
CA ALA A 128 -1.60 7.61 13.28
C ALA A 128 -0.86 7.62 14.63
N ALA A 129 -0.95 8.73 15.36
CA ALA A 129 -0.35 8.86 16.69
C ALA A 129 -0.94 7.85 17.69
N LEU A 130 -2.26 7.69 17.71
CA LEU A 130 -2.92 6.69 18.58
C LEU A 130 -2.48 5.26 18.23
N LYS A 131 -2.30 4.94 16.96
CA LYS A 131 -1.78 3.62 16.55
C LYS A 131 -0.33 3.41 16.96
N ALA A 132 0.50 4.43 16.87
CA ALA A 132 1.88 4.37 17.33
C ALA A 132 1.96 4.14 18.85
N ILE A 133 1.14 4.85 19.63
CA ILE A 133 1.03 4.67 21.08
C ILE A 133 0.62 3.24 21.43
N GLN A 134 -0.43 2.71 20.78
CA GLN A 134 -0.86 1.33 20.99
C GLN A 134 0.24 0.31 20.68
N ALA A 135 1.04 0.56 19.65
CA ALA A 135 2.15 -0.31 19.32
C ALA A 135 3.26 -0.29 20.37
N LEU A 136 3.57 0.89 20.93
CA LEU A 136 4.55 1.04 22.01
C LEU A 136 4.08 0.35 23.27
N GLU A 137 2.84 0.58 23.72
CA GLU A 137 2.25 -0.07 24.89
C GLU A 137 2.24 -1.60 24.74
N ASN A 138 1.89 -2.12 23.56
CA ASN A 138 1.93 -3.55 23.30
C ASN A 138 3.37 -4.10 23.36
N ALA A 139 4.34 -3.35 22.82
CA ALA A 139 5.75 -3.75 22.89
C ALA A 139 6.27 -3.80 24.34
N GLU A 140 5.92 -2.83 25.19
CA GLU A 140 6.24 -2.83 26.62
C GLU A 140 5.65 -4.03 27.37
N LEU A 141 4.45 -4.45 26.96
CA LEU A 141 3.78 -5.63 27.51
C LEU A 141 4.30 -6.97 26.92
N GLY A 142 5.32 -6.94 26.06
CA GLY A 142 5.83 -8.11 25.35
C GLY A 142 4.85 -8.72 24.33
N ARG A 143 3.90 -7.92 23.84
CA ARG A 143 2.89 -8.33 22.87
C ARG A 143 3.29 -7.88 21.47
N ALA A 144 2.74 -8.57 20.44
CA ALA A 144 2.89 -8.08 19.07
C ALA A 144 2.23 -6.71 18.90
N ALA A 145 2.81 -5.85 18.07
CA ALA A 145 2.33 -4.50 17.81
C ALA A 145 0.84 -4.45 17.40
N HIS A 146 0.35 -5.48 16.72
CA HIS A 146 -1.04 -5.59 16.29
C HIS A 146 -1.62 -6.97 16.60
N PRO A 147 -1.84 -7.31 17.88
CA PRO A 147 -2.51 -8.55 18.25
C PRO A 147 -3.97 -8.51 17.81
N ARG A 148 -4.49 -9.65 17.36
CA ARG A 148 -5.94 -9.83 17.31
C ARG A 148 -6.48 -9.91 18.74
N SER A 149 -7.69 -9.41 18.93
CA SER A 149 -8.36 -9.56 20.22
C SER A 149 -8.49 -11.05 20.57
N GLY A 150 -7.89 -11.46 21.66
CA GLY A 150 -7.95 -12.83 22.18
C GLY A 150 -7.17 -13.90 21.41
N ASP A 151 -6.53 -13.57 20.28
CA ASP A 151 -5.78 -14.51 19.46
C ASP A 151 -4.38 -13.97 19.11
N LEU A 152 -3.36 -14.60 19.66
CA LEU A 152 -1.95 -14.31 19.39
C LEU A 152 -1.30 -15.38 18.50
N SER A 153 -2.08 -16.31 17.95
CA SER A 153 -1.57 -17.40 17.13
C SER A 153 -1.03 -16.88 15.78
N PHE A 154 -0.09 -17.64 15.24
CA PHE A 154 0.45 -17.43 13.91
C PHE A 154 -0.10 -18.50 12.96
N PRO A 155 -0.10 -18.24 11.64
CA PRO A 155 -0.52 -19.25 10.68
C PRO A 155 0.41 -20.46 10.74
N LYS A 156 -0.18 -21.65 10.72
CA LYS A 156 0.51 -22.94 10.65
C LYS A 156 0.16 -23.60 9.32
N VAL A 157 1.11 -24.30 8.73
CA VAL A 157 0.91 -25.08 7.51
C VAL A 157 0.99 -26.57 7.82
N ARG A 158 0.04 -27.35 7.30
CA ARG A 158 0.11 -28.79 7.29
C ARG A 158 0.89 -29.21 6.04
N LEU A 159 2.11 -29.70 6.22
CA LEU A 159 3.05 -29.97 5.13
C LEU A 159 2.55 -31.11 4.22
N GLU A 160 1.89 -32.14 4.76
CA GLU A 160 1.41 -33.29 4.02
C GLU A 160 0.39 -32.98 2.91
N GLY A 161 -0.20 -31.82 2.94
CA GLY A 161 -1.14 -31.41 1.91
C GLY A 161 -0.66 -30.24 1.07
N CYS A 162 0.54 -29.73 1.33
CA CYS A 162 1.07 -28.56 0.66
C CYS A 162 1.60 -28.90 -0.74
N THR A 163 1.08 -28.22 -1.75
CA THR A 163 1.50 -28.41 -3.15
C THR A 163 2.67 -27.50 -3.56
N GLN A 164 3.26 -26.76 -2.63
CA GLN A 164 4.40 -25.86 -2.88
C GLN A 164 4.13 -24.81 -3.99
N CYS A 165 2.88 -24.42 -4.17
CA CYS A 165 2.43 -23.53 -5.24
C CYS A 165 2.81 -22.06 -5.05
N LYS A 166 3.47 -21.70 -3.94
CA LYS A 166 3.95 -20.37 -3.57
C LYS A 166 2.87 -19.28 -3.44
N ARG A 167 1.60 -19.62 -3.61
CA ARG A 167 0.53 -18.62 -3.63
C ARG A 167 0.46 -17.84 -2.31
N CYS A 168 0.64 -18.51 -1.17
CA CYS A 168 0.67 -17.86 0.14
C CYS A 168 1.81 -16.84 0.27
N THR A 169 2.99 -17.14 -0.32
CA THR A 169 4.16 -16.24 -0.33
C THR A 169 3.89 -15.02 -1.20
N VAL A 170 3.35 -15.22 -2.40
CA VAL A 170 3.05 -14.16 -3.37
C VAL A 170 1.96 -13.21 -2.86
N GLU A 171 0.91 -13.77 -2.28
CA GLU A 171 -0.25 -12.99 -1.81
C GLU A 171 -0.03 -12.33 -0.44
N CYS A 172 1.08 -12.61 0.24
CA CYS A 172 1.36 -12.00 1.54
C CYS A 172 1.71 -10.50 1.39
N PRO A 173 0.84 -9.57 1.82
CA PRO A 173 1.09 -8.14 1.63
C PRO A 173 2.23 -7.61 2.49
N PHE A 174 2.71 -8.41 3.46
CA PHE A 174 3.78 -8.03 4.40
C PHE A 174 5.10 -8.73 4.12
N GLY A 175 5.18 -9.56 3.09
CA GLY A 175 6.38 -10.35 2.82
C GLY A 175 6.80 -11.22 4.01
N ALA A 176 5.82 -11.71 4.78
CA ALA A 176 6.05 -12.45 6.02
C ALA A 176 6.17 -13.95 5.83
N ILE A 177 6.23 -14.43 4.59
CA ILE A 177 6.33 -15.84 4.27
C ILE A 177 7.53 -16.03 3.35
N ASP A 178 8.54 -16.69 3.89
CA ASP A 178 9.71 -17.13 3.14
C ASP A 178 9.50 -18.59 2.68
N GLU A 179 10.44 -19.18 2.00
CA GLU A 179 10.39 -20.57 1.55
C GLU A 179 11.63 -21.31 2.07
N ASP A 180 11.46 -22.56 2.48
CA ASP A 180 12.58 -23.44 2.81
C ASP A 180 13.24 -24.00 1.53
N GLU A 181 14.31 -24.81 1.69
CA GLU A 181 15.02 -25.46 0.59
C GLU A 181 14.11 -26.35 -0.28
N LYS A 182 13.07 -26.91 0.33
CA LYS A 182 12.05 -27.73 -0.33
C LYS A 182 10.86 -26.94 -0.85
N ARG A 183 10.91 -25.58 -0.79
CA ARG A 183 9.84 -24.67 -1.21
C ARG A 183 8.57 -24.72 -0.36
N PHE A 184 8.64 -25.20 0.88
CA PHE A 184 7.53 -25.05 1.83
C PHE A 184 7.53 -23.67 2.45
N PRO A 185 6.35 -23.12 2.76
CA PRO A 185 6.26 -21.80 3.34
C PRO A 185 6.76 -21.76 4.79
N LEU A 186 7.65 -20.81 5.08
CA LEU A 186 8.14 -20.47 6.41
C LEU A 186 7.54 -19.14 6.85
N PHE A 187 6.79 -19.17 7.92
CA PHE A 187 6.16 -17.96 8.46
C PHE A 187 7.12 -17.21 9.38
N ASN A 188 7.41 -15.95 9.03
CA ASN A 188 8.19 -15.06 9.86
C ASN A 188 7.24 -14.33 10.83
N GLU A 189 7.28 -14.70 12.10
CA GLU A 189 6.37 -14.19 13.13
C GLU A 189 6.53 -12.69 13.35
N SER A 190 7.75 -12.15 13.26
CA SER A 190 8.01 -10.72 13.44
C SER A 190 7.43 -9.85 12.32
N ARG A 191 7.34 -10.40 11.11
CA ARG A 191 6.74 -9.73 9.95
C ARG A 191 5.24 -9.98 9.81
N CYS A 192 4.75 -11.09 10.36
CA CYS A 192 3.36 -11.52 10.21
C CYS A 192 2.39 -10.61 10.97
N ARG A 193 1.39 -10.10 10.27
CA ARG A 193 0.31 -9.29 10.83
C ARG A 193 -0.96 -10.07 11.14
N ARG A 194 -0.93 -11.38 11.02
CA ARG A 194 -2.08 -12.26 11.31
C ARG A 194 -3.35 -11.92 10.54
N CYS A 195 -3.21 -11.33 9.34
CA CYS A 195 -4.35 -10.86 8.53
C CYS A 195 -5.18 -11.98 7.90
N GLY A 196 -4.63 -13.21 7.84
CA GLY A 196 -5.33 -14.38 7.28
C GLY A 196 -5.32 -14.47 5.75
N THR A 197 -4.72 -13.53 5.03
CA THR A 197 -4.68 -13.57 3.55
C THR A 197 -4.09 -14.88 3.01
N CYS A 198 -3.00 -15.38 3.60
CA CYS A 198 -2.38 -16.64 3.21
C CYS A 198 -3.30 -17.86 3.37
N MET A 199 -4.14 -17.86 4.41
CA MET A 199 -5.13 -18.91 4.64
C MET A 199 -6.21 -18.89 3.55
N GLY A 200 -6.72 -17.71 3.20
CA GLY A 200 -7.70 -17.55 2.12
C GLY A 200 -7.12 -17.86 0.74
N ALA A 201 -5.87 -17.51 0.50
CA ALA A 201 -5.17 -17.73 -0.77
C ALA A 201 -4.79 -19.20 -1.02
N CYS A 202 -4.74 -20.05 0.02
CA CYS A 202 -4.30 -21.43 -0.10
C CYS A 202 -5.35 -22.30 -0.82
N PRO A 203 -5.10 -22.79 -2.04
CA PRO A 203 -6.09 -23.56 -2.81
C PRO A 203 -6.40 -24.92 -2.19
N VAL A 204 -5.45 -25.50 -1.48
CA VAL A 204 -5.60 -26.80 -0.81
C VAL A 204 -5.94 -26.67 0.68
N ARG A 205 -6.14 -25.44 1.19
CA ARG A 205 -6.59 -25.14 2.54
C ARG A 205 -5.79 -25.78 3.67
N VAL A 206 -4.48 -25.87 3.50
CA VAL A 206 -3.56 -26.45 4.49
C VAL A 206 -3.00 -25.41 5.47
N ILE A 207 -3.30 -24.14 5.28
CA ILE A 207 -2.91 -23.06 6.18
C ILE A 207 -4.08 -22.74 7.10
N SER A 208 -3.83 -22.72 8.40
CA SER A 208 -4.82 -22.40 9.42
C SER A 208 -4.16 -21.60 10.56
N PHE A 209 -4.97 -20.91 11.32
CA PHE A 209 -4.62 -20.44 12.65
C PHE A 209 -5.09 -21.45 13.69
N GLU A 210 -4.64 -21.32 14.91
CA GLU A 210 -5.14 -22.17 16.00
C GLU A 210 -6.65 -21.95 16.16
N ASN A 211 -7.40 -23.03 16.15
CA ASN A 211 -8.86 -23.04 16.22
C ASN A 211 -9.60 -22.26 15.11
N TYR A 212 -8.91 -21.88 14.04
CA TYR A 212 -9.50 -21.11 12.96
C TYR A 212 -8.99 -21.55 11.59
N SER A 213 -9.90 -21.96 10.71
CA SER A 213 -9.58 -22.37 9.35
C SER A 213 -10.72 -22.02 8.38
N VAL A 214 -10.45 -22.03 7.07
CA VAL A 214 -11.49 -21.87 6.05
C VAL A 214 -12.59 -22.92 6.18
N ASN A 215 -12.21 -24.16 6.54
CA ASN A 215 -13.15 -25.24 6.73
C ASN A 215 -14.05 -25.01 7.96
N THR A 216 -13.51 -24.47 9.05
CA THR A 216 -14.28 -24.10 10.24
C THR A 216 -15.34 -23.05 9.91
N VAL A 217 -14.95 -22.00 9.18
CA VAL A 217 -15.89 -20.95 8.71
C VAL A 217 -16.96 -21.56 7.80
N GLY A 218 -16.57 -22.41 6.86
CA GLY A 218 -17.51 -23.09 5.96
C GLY A 218 -18.51 -24.00 6.71
N SER A 219 -18.08 -24.66 7.77
CA SER A 219 -18.96 -25.48 8.62
C SER A 219 -19.95 -24.61 9.40
N GLN A 220 -19.50 -23.48 9.94
CA GLN A 220 -20.35 -22.53 10.64
C GLN A 220 -21.44 -21.95 9.72
N ILE A 221 -21.08 -21.57 8.48
CA ILE A 221 -22.06 -21.07 7.50
C ILE A 221 -23.11 -22.14 7.15
N LYS A 222 -22.70 -23.40 7.05
CA LYS A 222 -23.62 -24.52 6.73
C LYS A 222 -24.54 -24.92 7.88
N SER A 223 -24.20 -24.54 9.10
CA SER A 223 -24.99 -24.85 10.32
C SER A 223 -26.09 -23.83 10.60
N VAL A 224 -26.14 -22.73 9.86
CA VAL A 224 -27.21 -21.71 9.88
C VAL A 224 -28.21 -21.98 8.77
#